data_a48b5a721be2d2d9073466a365c71f4c
#
_entry.id   a48b5a721be2d2d9073466a365c71f4c
#
_cell.length_a   1.000
_cell.length_b   1.000
_cell.length_c   1.000
_cell.angle_alpha   90.00
_cell.angle_beta   90.00
_cell.angle_gamma   90.00
#
_symmetry.space_group_name_H-M   'P 1'
#
loop_
_entity.id
_entity.type
_entity.pdbx_description
1 polymer ?
#
loop_
_entity_poly.entity_id
_entity_poly.type
_entity_poly.pdbx_seq_one_letter_code
_entity_poly.pdbx_strand_id
1 'polypeptide(L)'
;MNPHHYGLILAGGRGTRFWPRSRKRSAKQVLDVAGERSLIQATVARLAPVIPPQRMWILTNEYLRRTIIRQLPEVPQNQVLAEPVPRNTAPAIGLAAHILRSLDPDAVMGVFPSDHVVRKPAVYRTVLRAALKAAAAGNLLVVGIQPRWPETGYGYIEFPRGTKPGAAQALPVRRFHEKPELANAKRYLAAGNFYWNSGMFFWRADVLLDQLRRHLPRTASVLASLPRFGSRRFAGALKQAFPLCENISIDYAVIEKAAHVSGIAAGDFGWNDVGSWNAVYELLPHDACGNVTAPSSICLDAHNNFVDARGKLVALLGVRDLIVVDTPDALLVAARDEAQRVGEIVKALEKRERHDLL
;
A
#
# COMPACT_ATOMS: atom_id res chain seq x y z
N MET A 1 6.52 21.53 11.45
CA MET A 1 6.68 20.56 10.34
C MET A 1 7.72 21.11 9.36
N ASN A 2 8.60 20.24 8.82
CA ASN A 2 9.60 20.68 7.84
C ASN A 2 8.89 21.02 6.50
N PRO A 3 9.16 22.18 5.87
CA PRO A 3 8.51 22.60 4.63
C PRO A 3 8.86 21.72 3.41
N HIS A 4 9.96 21.00 3.44
CA HIS A 4 10.44 20.15 2.37
C HIS A 4 9.95 18.70 2.44
N HIS A 5 9.15 18.33 3.45
CA HIS A 5 8.61 16.98 3.56
C HIS A 5 7.30 16.81 2.79
N TYR A 6 7.25 15.83 1.91
CA TYR A 6 6.11 15.47 1.07
C TYR A 6 5.71 14.01 1.27
N GLY A 7 4.40 13.74 1.18
CA GLY A 7 3.88 12.37 1.18
C GLY A 7 3.36 11.99 -0.20
N LEU A 8 3.81 10.87 -0.73
CA LEU A 8 3.25 10.26 -1.92
C LEU A 8 2.46 9.02 -1.50
N ILE A 9 1.16 9.00 -1.76
CA ILE A 9 0.26 7.89 -1.47
C ILE A 9 -0.05 7.14 -2.77
N LEU A 10 0.34 5.87 -2.83
CA LEU A 10 0.09 5.01 -3.98
C LEU A 10 -1.27 4.35 -3.87
N ALA A 11 -2.19 4.67 -4.78
CA ALA A 11 -3.60 4.26 -4.74
C ALA A 11 -4.09 3.69 -6.08
N GLY A 12 -3.21 3.04 -6.86
CA GLY A 12 -3.52 2.50 -8.18
C GLY A 12 -3.99 1.04 -8.21
N GLY A 13 -3.88 0.30 -7.09
CA GLY A 13 -4.20 -1.12 -7.01
C GLY A 13 -5.69 -1.44 -7.24
N ARG A 14 -6.00 -2.59 -7.87
CA ARG A 14 -7.38 -3.06 -8.11
C ARG A 14 -8.02 -3.71 -6.88
N GLY A 15 -7.23 -4.28 -5.96
CA GLY A 15 -7.72 -4.94 -4.75
C GLY A 15 -8.63 -6.15 -5.02
N THR A 16 -8.36 -6.94 -6.05
CA THR A 16 -9.24 -8.04 -6.54
C THR A 16 -9.58 -9.10 -5.50
N ARG A 17 -8.73 -9.26 -4.47
CA ARG A 17 -9.00 -10.19 -3.34
C ARG A 17 -10.13 -9.73 -2.41
N PHE A 18 -10.63 -8.49 -2.60
CA PHE A 18 -11.76 -7.93 -1.86
C PHE A 18 -13.07 -7.95 -2.66
N TRP A 19 -13.11 -8.71 -3.77
CA TRP A 19 -14.37 -8.98 -4.42
C TRP A 19 -15.33 -9.68 -3.42
N PRO A 20 -16.63 -9.38 -3.40
CA PRO A 20 -17.40 -8.51 -4.29
C PRO A 20 -17.44 -7.03 -3.92
N ARG A 21 -16.84 -6.57 -2.81
CA ARG A 21 -16.79 -5.15 -2.43
C ARG A 21 -15.86 -4.33 -3.33
N SER A 22 -14.73 -4.91 -3.75
CA SER A 22 -13.84 -4.23 -4.68
C SER A 22 -14.31 -4.37 -6.12
N ARG A 23 -14.29 -3.27 -6.85
CA ARG A 23 -14.62 -3.12 -8.27
C ARG A 23 -13.63 -2.13 -8.91
N LYS A 24 -13.63 -1.99 -10.24
CA LYS A 24 -12.80 -1.00 -10.96
C LYS A 24 -12.97 0.43 -10.41
N ARG A 25 -14.19 0.80 -10.03
CA ARG A 25 -14.53 2.13 -9.48
C ARG A 25 -14.59 2.19 -7.94
N SER A 26 -14.36 1.08 -7.28
CA SER A 26 -14.44 0.92 -5.82
C SER A 26 -13.37 -0.08 -5.36
N ALA A 27 -12.09 0.22 -5.63
CA ALA A 27 -10.99 -0.64 -5.23
C ALA A 27 -10.74 -0.57 -3.71
N LYS A 28 -10.02 -1.55 -3.17
CA LYS A 28 -9.76 -1.77 -1.74
C LYS A 28 -9.48 -0.48 -0.95
N GLN A 29 -8.64 0.39 -1.46
CA GLN A 29 -8.20 1.61 -0.77
C GLN A 29 -9.31 2.63 -0.49
N VAL A 30 -10.40 2.62 -1.26
CA VAL A 30 -11.55 3.50 -1.06
C VAL A 30 -12.70 2.84 -0.29
N LEU A 31 -12.48 1.60 0.21
CA LEU A 31 -13.43 0.84 1.01
C LEU A 31 -13.18 1.02 2.52
N ASP A 32 -14.26 0.95 3.29
CA ASP A 32 -14.31 0.99 4.75
C ASP A 32 -14.29 -0.43 5.36
N VAL A 33 -13.30 -1.23 4.99
CA VAL A 33 -13.21 -2.67 5.37
C VAL A 33 -12.63 -2.92 6.76
N ALA A 34 -12.00 -1.93 7.38
CA ALA A 34 -11.32 -2.07 8.67
C ALA A 34 -11.73 -0.98 9.69
N GLY A 35 -12.92 -0.40 9.54
CA GLY A 35 -13.45 0.65 10.40
C GLY A 35 -14.40 1.59 9.67
N GLU A 36 -14.71 2.74 10.27
CA GLU A 36 -15.67 3.72 9.73
C GLU A 36 -15.14 4.53 8.54
N ARG A 37 -13.81 4.61 8.40
CA ARG A 37 -13.14 5.36 7.32
C ARG A 37 -12.62 4.41 6.26
N SER A 38 -12.59 4.88 5.03
CA SER A 38 -11.86 4.15 3.99
C SER A 38 -10.37 4.07 4.31
N LEU A 39 -9.68 3.06 3.76
CA LEU A 39 -8.26 2.85 4.05
C LEU A 39 -7.39 4.06 3.63
N ILE A 40 -7.74 4.73 2.53
CA ILE A 40 -7.02 5.93 2.09
C ILE A 40 -7.29 7.12 3.02
N GLN A 41 -8.51 7.30 3.53
CA GLN A 41 -8.82 8.33 4.53
C GLN A 41 -8.04 8.09 5.82
N ALA A 42 -8.00 6.84 6.29
CA ALA A 42 -7.20 6.45 7.46
C ALA A 42 -5.70 6.71 7.22
N THR A 43 -5.22 6.50 5.98
CA THR A 43 -3.83 6.78 5.60
C THR A 43 -3.51 8.28 5.69
N VAL A 44 -4.31 9.14 5.08
CA VAL A 44 -4.13 10.59 5.15
C VAL A 44 -4.19 11.08 6.60
N ALA A 45 -5.19 10.65 7.36
CA ALA A 45 -5.38 11.08 8.75
C ALA A 45 -4.18 10.72 9.66
N ARG A 46 -3.57 9.53 9.50
CA ARG A 46 -2.40 9.14 10.30
C ARG A 46 -1.11 9.84 9.90
N LEU A 47 -1.00 10.27 8.63
CA LEU A 47 0.15 11.02 8.12
C LEU A 47 0.08 12.52 8.45
N ALA A 48 -1.12 13.11 8.51
CA ALA A 48 -1.37 14.55 8.65
C ALA A 48 -0.59 15.22 9.81
N PRO A 49 -0.37 14.61 10.99
CA PRO A 49 0.43 15.22 12.05
C PRO A 49 1.94 15.34 11.76
N VAL A 50 2.44 14.72 10.68
CA VAL A 50 3.86 14.75 10.27
C VAL A 50 4.02 15.46 8.93
N ILE A 51 3.15 15.16 7.97
CA ILE A 51 3.10 15.76 6.63
C ILE A 51 1.68 16.31 6.44
N PRO A 52 1.48 17.64 6.29
CA PRO A 52 0.15 18.20 6.13
C PRO A 52 -0.49 17.78 4.80
N PRO A 53 -1.84 17.66 4.73
CA PRO A 53 -2.54 17.25 3.50
C PRO A 53 -2.19 18.08 2.26
N GLN A 54 -1.84 19.36 2.44
CA GLN A 54 -1.39 20.27 1.36
C GLN A 54 -0.05 19.86 0.73
N ARG A 55 0.68 18.91 1.33
CA ARG A 55 1.92 18.34 0.81
C ARG A 55 1.81 16.84 0.55
N MET A 56 0.58 16.32 0.51
CA MET A 56 0.31 14.95 0.12
C MET A 56 -0.06 14.88 -1.36
N TRP A 57 0.57 14.00 -2.07
CA TRP A 57 0.29 13.66 -3.46
C TRP A 57 -0.28 12.26 -3.53
N ILE A 58 -1.26 12.05 -4.39
CA ILE A 58 -1.90 10.74 -4.55
C ILE A 58 -1.78 10.33 -6.00
N LEU A 59 -1.14 9.18 -6.24
CA LEU A 59 -1.15 8.55 -7.55
C LEU A 59 -2.16 7.42 -7.58
N THR A 60 -3.07 7.50 -8.53
CA THR A 60 -4.18 6.57 -8.71
C THR A 60 -4.44 6.32 -10.20
N ASN A 61 -5.59 5.74 -10.53
CA ASN A 61 -6.06 5.58 -11.90
C ASN A 61 -7.31 6.45 -12.16
N GLU A 62 -7.69 6.59 -13.44
CA GLU A 62 -8.83 7.44 -13.83
C GLU A 62 -10.16 7.02 -13.19
N TYR A 63 -10.37 5.71 -12.93
CA TYR A 63 -11.62 5.22 -12.36
C TYR A 63 -11.81 5.66 -10.90
N LEU A 64 -10.72 5.77 -10.14
CA LEU A 64 -10.74 6.06 -8.71
C LEU A 64 -10.55 7.54 -8.40
N ARG A 65 -9.99 8.33 -9.32
CA ARG A 65 -9.61 9.73 -9.09
C ARG A 65 -10.76 10.56 -8.48
N ARG A 66 -11.94 10.50 -9.07
CA ARG A 66 -13.11 11.26 -8.59
C ARG A 66 -13.55 10.83 -7.18
N THR A 67 -13.53 9.53 -6.90
CA THR A 67 -13.87 8.98 -5.58
C THR A 67 -12.87 9.42 -4.53
N ILE A 68 -11.59 9.38 -4.83
CA ILE A 68 -10.51 9.81 -3.93
C ILE A 68 -10.62 11.32 -3.64
N ILE A 69 -10.85 12.16 -4.64
CA ILE A 69 -11.06 13.61 -4.43
C ILE A 69 -12.25 13.87 -3.50
N ARG A 70 -13.36 13.14 -3.64
CA ARG A 70 -14.52 13.28 -2.76
C ARG A 70 -14.25 12.81 -1.34
N GLN A 71 -13.45 11.75 -1.18
CA GLN A 71 -13.11 11.19 0.14
C GLN A 71 -12.07 12.02 0.89
N LEU A 72 -11.25 12.79 0.19
CA LEU A 72 -10.11 13.55 0.72
C LEU A 72 -10.21 15.05 0.35
N PRO A 73 -11.23 15.77 0.83
CA PRO A 73 -11.40 17.18 0.51
C PRO A 73 -10.26 18.07 1.04
N GLU A 74 -9.51 17.60 2.04
CA GLU A 74 -8.35 18.27 2.62
C GLU A 74 -7.09 18.22 1.75
N VAL A 75 -7.03 17.30 0.77
CA VAL A 75 -5.92 17.19 -0.18
C VAL A 75 -6.24 18.01 -1.43
N PRO A 76 -5.32 18.87 -1.91
CA PRO A 76 -5.56 19.65 -3.13
C PRO A 76 -5.86 18.75 -4.34
N GLN A 77 -6.94 19.04 -5.06
CA GLN A 77 -7.43 18.21 -6.17
C GLN A 77 -6.40 18.03 -7.30
N ASN A 78 -5.54 19.04 -7.54
CA ASN A 78 -4.47 18.99 -8.52
C ASN A 78 -3.31 18.08 -8.10
N GLN A 79 -3.24 17.66 -6.83
CA GLN A 79 -2.27 16.70 -6.29
C GLN A 79 -2.80 15.25 -6.35
N VAL A 80 -4.04 15.03 -6.77
CA VAL A 80 -4.59 13.70 -7.06
C VAL A 80 -4.42 13.43 -8.54
N LEU A 81 -3.34 12.72 -8.88
CA LEU A 81 -2.94 12.43 -10.26
C LEU A 81 -3.41 11.04 -10.68
N ALA A 82 -3.99 10.94 -11.87
CA ALA A 82 -4.31 9.66 -12.49
C ALA A 82 -3.20 9.25 -13.46
N GLU A 83 -2.70 8.04 -13.29
CA GLU A 83 -1.79 7.42 -14.26
C GLU A 83 -2.58 7.06 -15.53
N PRO A 84 -2.08 7.42 -16.71
CA PRO A 84 -2.77 7.10 -17.98
C PRO A 84 -2.93 5.60 -18.22
N VAL A 85 -1.96 4.82 -17.80
CA VAL A 85 -1.92 3.35 -17.84
C VAL A 85 -1.18 2.80 -16.62
N PRO A 86 -1.48 1.59 -16.15
CA PRO A 86 -0.73 0.99 -15.04
C PRO A 86 0.69 0.63 -15.49
N ARG A 87 1.71 1.12 -14.78
CA ARG A 87 3.14 0.86 -15.05
C ARG A 87 3.91 0.43 -13.79
N ASN A 88 3.19 -0.10 -12.80
CA ASN A 88 3.78 -0.47 -11.51
C ASN A 88 4.37 0.74 -10.76
N THR A 89 5.09 0.52 -9.65
CA THR A 89 5.43 1.57 -8.69
C THR A 89 6.62 2.44 -9.09
N ALA A 90 7.59 1.94 -9.87
CA ALA A 90 8.78 2.75 -10.20
C ALA A 90 8.46 3.97 -11.07
N PRO A 91 7.70 3.87 -12.18
CA PRO A 91 7.31 5.05 -12.95
C PRO A 91 6.41 6.01 -12.18
N ALA A 92 5.47 5.48 -11.38
CA ALA A 92 4.58 6.28 -10.54
C ALA A 92 5.37 7.15 -9.56
N ILE A 93 6.29 6.53 -8.81
CA ILE A 93 7.14 7.22 -7.84
C ILE A 93 8.10 8.19 -8.55
N GLY A 94 8.66 7.78 -9.68
CA GLY A 94 9.53 8.63 -10.51
C GLY A 94 8.81 9.88 -11.02
N LEU A 95 7.55 9.75 -11.47
CA LEU A 95 6.71 10.88 -11.88
C LEU A 95 6.53 11.88 -10.72
N ALA A 96 6.17 11.37 -9.54
CA ALA A 96 6.02 12.22 -8.36
C ALA A 96 7.34 12.92 -7.98
N ALA A 97 8.47 12.20 -8.00
CA ALA A 97 9.78 12.77 -7.72
C ALA A 97 10.17 13.86 -8.73
N HIS A 98 9.89 13.65 -10.03
CA HIS A 98 10.11 14.65 -11.07
C HIS A 98 9.29 15.92 -10.83
N ILE A 99 8.02 15.76 -10.51
CA ILE A 99 7.13 16.90 -10.18
C ILE A 99 7.63 17.62 -8.93
N LEU A 100 7.85 16.90 -7.83
CA LEU A 100 8.28 17.48 -6.56
C LEU A 100 9.61 18.20 -6.68
N ARG A 101 10.59 17.61 -7.37
CA ARG A 101 11.89 18.24 -7.62
C ARG A 101 11.77 19.56 -8.39
N SER A 102 10.80 19.67 -9.30
CA SER A 102 10.53 20.90 -10.05
C SER A 102 9.84 21.99 -9.23
N LEU A 103 9.12 21.60 -8.16
CA LEU A 103 8.42 22.54 -7.27
C LEU A 103 9.29 22.94 -6.08
N ASP A 104 10.08 22.03 -5.57
CA ASP A 104 10.93 22.19 -4.39
C ASP A 104 12.24 21.43 -4.60
N PRO A 105 13.36 22.14 -4.83
CA PRO A 105 14.70 21.53 -5.00
C PRO A 105 15.15 20.66 -3.83
N ASP A 106 14.66 20.90 -2.63
CA ASP A 106 15.02 20.17 -1.42
C ASP A 106 13.97 19.15 -0.99
N ALA A 107 13.05 18.80 -1.89
CA ALA A 107 11.95 17.88 -1.60
C ALA A 107 12.44 16.53 -1.06
N VAL A 108 11.97 16.18 0.13
CA VAL A 108 12.10 14.87 0.76
C VAL A 108 10.74 14.19 0.72
N MET A 109 10.65 13.05 0.08
CA MET A 109 9.39 12.35 -0.09
C MET A 109 9.35 11.04 0.70
N GLY A 110 8.25 10.83 1.42
CA GLY A 110 7.84 9.52 1.93
C GLY A 110 6.80 8.93 0.97
N VAL A 111 6.98 7.68 0.60
CA VAL A 111 6.06 6.90 -0.23
C VAL A 111 5.27 5.94 0.65
N PHE A 112 3.95 5.92 0.50
CA PHE A 112 3.05 5.17 1.36
C PHE A 112 2.03 4.39 0.55
N PRO A 113 1.81 3.10 0.86
CA PRO A 113 0.62 2.39 0.40
C PRO A 113 -0.66 3.02 0.98
N SER A 114 -1.69 3.11 0.17
CA SER A 114 -2.98 3.73 0.55
C SER A 114 -3.89 2.82 1.38
N ASP A 115 -3.56 1.54 1.49
CA ASP A 115 -4.47 0.46 1.87
C ASP A 115 -3.99 -0.41 3.04
N HIS A 116 -2.98 0.06 3.77
CA HIS A 116 -2.49 -0.58 4.99
C HIS A 116 -3.17 -0.04 6.25
N VAL A 117 -3.26 -0.88 7.28
CA VAL A 117 -3.74 -0.52 8.61
C VAL A 117 -2.56 -0.31 9.57
N VAL A 118 -2.69 0.66 10.45
CA VAL A 118 -1.75 0.98 11.54
C VAL A 118 -2.55 1.21 12.81
N ARG A 119 -2.36 0.33 13.82
CA ARG A 119 -3.13 0.39 15.08
C ARG A 119 -2.55 1.32 16.14
N LYS A 120 -1.23 1.57 16.10
CA LYS A 120 -0.52 2.42 17.07
C LYS A 120 0.08 3.65 16.38
N PRO A 121 -0.75 4.67 16.03
CA PRO A 121 -0.31 5.81 15.21
C PRO A 121 0.77 6.67 15.90
N ALA A 122 0.86 6.68 17.22
CA ALA A 122 1.93 7.41 17.94
C ALA A 122 3.32 6.81 17.65
N VAL A 123 3.45 5.47 17.76
CA VAL A 123 4.70 4.75 17.46
C VAL A 123 5.04 4.92 15.97
N TYR A 124 4.05 4.78 15.10
CA TYR A 124 4.22 4.99 13.67
C TYR A 124 4.78 6.38 13.33
N ARG A 125 4.25 7.46 13.95
CA ARG A 125 4.75 8.82 13.72
C ARG A 125 6.21 9.02 14.16
N THR A 126 6.67 8.31 15.18
CA THR A 126 8.09 8.33 15.59
C THR A 126 8.96 7.71 14.48
N VAL A 127 8.54 6.57 13.92
CA VAL A 127 9.22 5.93 12.78
C VAL A 127 9.25 6.87 11.58
N LEU A 128 8.13 7.52 11.24
CA LEU A 128 8.05 8.46 10.11
C LEU A 128 9.03 9.64 10.26
N ARG A 129 9.08 10.25 11.44
CA ARG A 129 10.01 11.39 11.68
C ARG A 129 11.47 10.97 11.53
N ALA A 130 11.82 9.79 12.06
CA ALA A 130 13.17 9.24 11.91
C ALA A 130 13.50 8.93 10.44
N ALA A 131 12.54 8.34 9.72
CA ALA A 131 12.70 8.02 8.30
C ALA A 131 12.90 9.28 7.43
N LEU A 132 12.07 10.30 7.62
CA LEU A 132 12.20 11.58 6.90
C LEU A 132 13.53 12.30 7.23
N LYS A 133 13.97 12.25 8.50
CA LYS A 133 15.27 12.82 8.90
C LYS A 133 16.43 12.10 8.20
N ALA A 134 16.42 10.78 8.16
CA ALA A 134 17.46 9.99 7.49
C ALA A 134 17.44 10.21 5.96
N ALA A 135 16.25 10.28 5.36
CA ALA A 135 16.10 10.58 3.95
C ALA A 135 16.61 11.97 3.56
N ALA A 136 16.38 13.00 4.40
CA ALA A 136 16.92 14.34 4.22
C ALA A 136 18.46 14.38 4.18
N ALA A 137 19.11 13.44 4.87
CA ALA A 137 20.57 13.26 4.83
C ALA A 137 21.08 12.51 3.58
N GLY A 138 20.21 12.22 2.60
CA GLY A 138 20.58 11.59 1.32
C GLY A 138 20.48 10.07 1.29
N ASN A 139 19.90 9.43 2.32
CA ASN A 139 19.69 7.98 2.32
C ASN A 139 18.52 7.58 1.42
N LEU A 140 18.67 6.43 0.74
CA LEU A 140 17.54 5.61 0.26
C LEU A 140 17.08 4.75 1.44
N LEU A 141 15.86 4.96 1.93
CA LEU A 141 15.45 4.35 3.18
C LEU A 141 14.17 3.53 3.02
N VAL A 142 14.18 2.34 3.62
CA VAL A 142 13.04 1.42 3.73
C VAL A 142 12.63 1.23 5.20
N VAL A 143 11.38 0.82 5.45
CA VAL A 143 10.90 0.51 6.80
C VAL A 143 10.61 -0.97 6.91
N GLY A 144 11.32 -1.64 7.80
CA GLY A 144 11.17 -3.06 8.10
C GLY A 144 10.21 -3.31 9.24
N ILE A 145 9.31 -4.27 9.08
CA ILE A 145 8.35 -4.77 10.08
C ILE A 145 8.86 -6.11 10.60
N GLN A 146 8.86 -6.31 11.91
CA GLN A 146 9.28 -7.58 12.49
C GLN A 146 8.35 -8.70 12.05
N PRO A 147 8.86 -9.79 11.41
CA PRO A 147 8.07 -10.92 10.98
C PRO A 147 7.47 -11.69 12.15
N ARG A 148 6.25 -12.19 11.98
CA ARG A 148 5.57 -13.05 12.95
C ARG A 148 5.37 -14.47 12.42
N TRP A 149 5.41 -14.63 11.09
CA TRP A 149 5.31 -15.90 10.36
C TRP A 149 6.12 -15.83 9.07
N PRO A 150 6.39 -16.96 8.40
CA PRO A 150 7.17 -16.99 7.17
C PRO A 150 6.31 -16.60 5.95
N GLU A 151 5.96 -15.31 5.82
CA GLU A 151 5.17 -14.78 4.72
C GLU A 151 5.95 -14.81 3.39
N THR A 152 5.34 -15.31 2.34
CA THR A 152 5.94 -15.38 1.00
C THR A 152 5.47 -14.26 0.06
N GLY A 153 4.42 -13.55 0.44
CA GLY A 153 3.86 -12.42 -0.32
C GLY A 153 4.60 -11.11 -0.12
N TYR A 154 5.54 -11.03 0.84
CA TYR A 154 6.27 -9.80 1.17
C TYR A 154 7.74 -9.88 0.78
N GLY A 155 8.34 -8.72 0.55
CA GLY A 155 9.79 -8.57 0.52
C GLY A 155 10.40 -8.67 1.93
N TYR A 156 11.65 -9.08 2.01
CA TYR A 156 12.43 -9.17 3.25
C TYR A 156 13.67 -8.27 3.18
N ILE A 157 13.90 -7.54 4.27
CA ILE A 157 15.05 -6.65 4.47
C ILE A 157 15.99 -7.31 5.47
N GLU A 158 17.22 -7.61 5.06
CA GLU A 158 18.26 -8.11 5.96
C GLU A 158 19.00 -6.97 6.63
N PHE A 159 18.87 -6.86 7.94
CA PHE A 159 19.66 -5.96 8.77
C PHE A 159 20.92 -6.64 9.33
N PRO A 160 21.88 -5.89 9.90
CA PRO A 160 22.99 -6.46 10.66
C PRO A 160 22.48 -7.41 11.77
N ARG A 161 23.25 -8.46 12.05
CA ARG A 161 22.90 -9.41 13.13
C ARG A 161 22.81 -8.66 14.48
N GLY A 162 21.88 -9.05 15.32
CA GLY A 162 21.61 -8.41 16.60
C GLY A 162 20.78 -7.13 16.52
N THR A 163 20.29 -6.76 15.33
CA THR A 163 19.34 -5.64 15.19
C THR A 163 18.08 -5.91 16.00
N LYS A 164 17.74 -4.99 16.89
CA LYS A 164 16.52 -5.04 17.70
C LYS A 164 15.45 -4.11 17.10
N PRO A 165 14.17 -4.51 17.12
CA PRO A 165 13.08 -3.64 16.67
C PRO A 165 12.91 -2.44 17.61
N GLY A 166 12.45 -1.32 17.05
CA GLY A 166 12.10 -0.13 17.84
C GLY A 166 13.17 0.95 17.91
N ALA A 167 14.39 0.69 17.47
CA ALA A 167 15.39 1.75 17.32
C ALA A 167 14.94 2.68 16.16
N ALA A 168 14.60 3.93 16.49
CA ALA A 168 14.28 4.96 15.50
C ALA A 168 15.57 5.49 14.83
N GLN A 169 16.45 4.58 14.43
CA GLN A 169 17.75 4.86 13.80
C GLN A 169 17.83 4.15 12.47
N ALA A 170 18.33 4.84 11.44
CA ALA A 170 18.63 4.23 10.17
C ALA A 170 19.86 3.32 10.29
N LEU A 171 19.72 2.08 9.84
CA LEU A 171 20.76 1.05 9.82
C LEU A 171 21.06 0.68 8.37
N PRO A 172 22.29 0.24 8.03
CA PRO A 172 22.58 -0.25 6.69
C PRO A 172 21.77 -1.54 6.42
N VAL A 173 21.15 -1.62 5.25
CA VAL A 173 20.52 -2.84 4.73
C VAL A 173 21.60 -3.68 4.07
N ARG A 174 21.70 -4.96 4.46
CA ARG A 174 22.66 -5.91 3.88
C ARG A 174 22.17 -6.48 2.57
N ARG A 175 20.89 -6.87 2.54
CA ARG A 175 20.23 -7.44 1.36
C ARG A 175 18.74 -7.12 1.40
N PHE A 176 18.15 -7.10 0.22
CA PHE A 176 16.71 -7.04 0.01
C PHE A 176 16.31 -8.25 -0.84
N HIS A 177 15.24 -8.93 -0.46
CA HIS A 177 14.72 -10.11 -1.15
C HIS A 177 13.21 -9.98 -1.35
N GLU A 178 12.78 -9.78 -2.56
CA GLU A 178 11.35 -9.66 -2.87
C GLU A 178 10.74 -11.06 -3.03
N LYS A 179 9.66 -11.32 -2.28
CA LYS A 179 8.80 -12.52 -2.34
C LYS A 179 9.59 -13.85 -2.39
N PRO A 180 10.24 -14.23 -1.31
CA PRO A 180 11.03 -15.46 -1.25
C PRO A 180 10.13 -16.70 -1.27
N GLU A 181 10.69 -17.83 -1.65
CA GLU A 181 10.08 -19.14 -1.45
C GLU A 181 9.93 -19.46 0.04
N LEU A 182 8.98 -20.33 0.39
CA LEU A 182 8.64 -20.67 1.77
C LEU A 182 9.84 -21.16 2.60
N ALA A 183 10.71 -21.95 1.99
CA ALA A 183 11.93 -22.45 2.66
C ALA A 183 12.85 -21.30 3.09
N ASN A 184 13.02 -20.30 2.22
CA ASN A 184 13.80 -19.10 2.51
C ASN A 184 13.09 -18.22 3.56
N ALA A 185 11.78 -18.01 3.46
CA ALA A 185 11.01 -17.25 4.43
C ALA A 185 11.12 -17.84 5.85
N LYS A 186 11.07 -19.18 5.99
CA LYS A 186 11.30 -19.88 7.27
C LYS A 186 12.70 -19.62 7.82
N ARG A 187 13.74 -19.68 6.96
CA ARG A 187 15.12 -19.38 7.37
C ARG A 187 15.28 -17.93 7.82
N TYR A 188 14.66 -16.98 7.10
CA TYR A 188 14.71 -15.56 7.45
C TYR A 188 14.04 -15.28 8.79
N LEU A 189 12.88 -15.89 9.06
CA LEU A 189 12.20 -15.78 10.33
C LEU A 189 13.09 -16.31 11.49
N ALA A 190 13.71 -17.49 11.31
CA ALA A 190 14.59 -18.12 12.31
C ALA A 190 15.88 -17.31 12.54
N ALA A 191 16.41 -16.61 11.55
CA ALA A 191 17.62 -15.81 11.65
C ALA A 191 17.43 -14.53 12.51
N GLY A 192 16.19 -14.02 12.66
CA GLY A 192 15.83 -12.92 13.55
C GLY A 192 16.29 -11.51 13.13
N ASN A 193 17.11 -11.40 12.08
CA ASN A 193 17.59 -10.13 11.52
C ASN A 193 16.97 -9.76 10.17
N PHE A 194 15.98 -10.51 9.72
CA PHE A 194 15.18 -10.20 8.55
C PHE A 194 13.85 -9.60 8.95
N TYR A 195 13.44 -8.54 8.25
CA TYR A 195 12.21 -7.81 8.51
C TYR A 195 11.39 -7.75 7.22
N TRP A 196 10.06 -7.81 7.31
CA TRP A 196 9.19 -7.60 6.15
C TRP A 196 9.33 -6.19 5.60
N ASN A 197 9.39 -6.06 4.28
CA ASN A 197 9.26 -4.76 3.62
C ASN A 197 7.83 -4.25 3.79
N SER A 198 7.69 -3.09 4.42
CA SER A 198 6.39 -2.46 4.62
C SER A 198 5.82 -1.79 3.37
N GLY A 199 6.59 -1.71 2.29
CA GLY A 199 6.24 -0.91 1.11
C GLY A 199 6.29 0.59 1.33
N MET A 200 6.90 1.04 2.44
CA MET A 200 7.14 2.45 2.72
C MET A 200 8.58 2.80 2.43
N PHE A 201 8.80 3.86 1.62
CA PHE A 201 10.10 4.29 1.16
C PHE A 201 10.29 5.78 1.44
N PHE A 202 11.54 6.20 1.70
CA PHE A 202 11.87 7.59 1.97
C PHE A 202 13.19 7.96 1.32
N TRP A 203 13.22 9.11 0.66
CA TRP A 203 14.38 9.65 -0.01
C TRP A 203 14.22 11.13 -0.36
N ARG A 204 15.29 11.79 -0.70
CA ARG A 204 15.23 13.06 -1.42
C ARG A 204 14.82 12.79 -2.87
N ALA A 205 14.06 13.68 -3.46
CA ALA A 205 13.59 13.52 -4.83
C ALA A 205 14.75 13.44 -5.84
N ASP A 206 15.80 14.24 -5.66
CA ASP A 206 17.00 14.22 -6.51
C ASP A 206 17.75 12.89 -6.40
N VAL A 207 17.94 12.35 -5.19
CA VAL A 207 18.58 11.04 -4.96
C VAL A 207 17.86 9.93 -5.70
N LEU A 208 16.52 9.89 -5.62
CA LEU A 208 15.74 8.91 -6.34
C LEU A 208 15.87 9.07 -7.86
N LEU A 209 15.79 10.31 -8.37
CA LEU A 209 15.94 10.57 -9.81
C LEU A 209 17.30 10.12 -10.33
N ASP A 210 18.38 10.26 -9.54
CA ASP A 210 19.70 9.74 -9.86
C ASP A 210 19.72 8.21 -9.94
N GLN A 211 19.05 7.53 -9.01
CA GLN A 211 18.92 6.06 -9.08
C GLN A 211 18.11 5.61 -10.30
N LEU A 212 17.04 6.32 -10.64
CA LEU A 212 16.28 6.02 -11.85
C LEU A 212 17.12 6.22 -13.12
N ARG A 213 17.95 7.26 -13.19
CA ARG A 213 18.89 7.44 -14.32
C ARG A 213 19.87 6.27 -14.47
N ARG A 214 20.34 5.70 -13.35
CA ARG A 214 21.29 4.58 -13.34
C ARG A 214 20.64 3.24 -13.67
N HIS A 215 19.49 2.97 -13.09
CA HIS A 215 18.88 1.63 -13.11
C HIS A 215 17.69 1.49 -14.06
N LEU A 216 17.09 2.62 -14.47
CA LEU A 216 15.90 2.69 -15.32
C LEU A 216 15.99 3.87 -16.31
N PRO A 217 17.06 3.94 -17.12
CA PRO A 217 17.42 5.11 -17.93
C PRO A 217 16.33 5.50 -18.93
N ARG A 218 15.59 4.52 -19.51
CA ARG A 218 14.48 4.79 -20.40
C ARG A 218 13.34 5.53 -19.68
N THR A 219 12.89 5.02 -18.55
CA THR A 219 11.85 5.69 -17.74
C THR A 219 12.32 7.08 -17.27
N ALA A 220 13.57 7.20 -16.82
CA ALA A 220 14.13 8.48 -16.41
C ALA A 220 14.10 9.51 -17.54
N SER A 221 14.48 9.12 -18.78
CA SER A 221 14.44 9.99 -19.97
C SER A 221 13.02 10.40 -20.32
N VAL A 222 12.06 9.44 -20.30
CA VAL A 222 10.64 9.71 -20.55
C VAL A 222 10.08 10.73 -19.56
N LEU A 223 10.34 10.56 -18.27
CA LEU A 223 9.85 11.48 -17.24
C LEU A 223 10.52 12.87 -17.34
N ALA A 224 11.81 12.92 -17.69
CA ALA A 224 12.53 14.17 -17.89
C ALA A 224 12.04 14.99 -19.10
N SER A 225 11.41 14.35 -20.09
CA SER A 225 10.81 15.02 -21.24
C SER A 225 9.47 15.71 -20.96
N LEU A 226 8.88 15.46 -19.78
CA LEU A 226 7.59 16.05 -19.41
C LEU A 226 7.71 17.56 -19.21
N PRO A 227 6.75 18.36 -19.71
CA PRO A 227 6.69 19.78 -19.39
C PRO A 227 6.51 20.01 -17.90
N ARG A 228 6.79 21.24 -17.45
CA ARG A 228 6.55 21.62 -16.05
C ARG A 228 5.12 21.29 -15.61
N PHE A 229 4.99 20.68 -14.43
CA PHE A 229 3.70 20.42 -13.80
C PHE A 229 2.86 21.70 -13.68
N GLY A 230 1.55 21.61 -13.97
CA GLY A 230 0.64 22.74 -13.99
C GLY A 230 0.62 23.53 -15.31
N SER A 231 1.53 23.25 -16.26
CA SER A 231 1.44 23.83 -17.60
C SER A 231 0.28 23.20 -18.40
N ARG A 232 -0.30 23.96 -19.36
CA ARG A 232 -1.39 23.49 -20.23
C ARG A 232 -1.01 22.23 -21.02
N ARG A 233 0.28 21.98 -21.26
CA ARG A 233 0.78 20.83 -22.05
C ARG A 233 1.00 19.58 -21.19
N PHE A 234 1.09 19.70 -19.85
CA PHE A 234 1.50 18.61 -18.98
C PHE A 234 0.61 17.36 -19.12
N ALA A 235 -0.71 17.51 -19.01
CA ALA A 235 -1.64 16.37 -19.06
C ALA A 235 -1.59 15.61 -20.40
N GLY A 236 -1.52 16.35 -21.51
CA GLY A 236 -1.38 15.74 -22.85
C GLY A 236 -0.05 15.01 -23.03
N ALA A 237 1.05 15.62 -22.59
CA ALA A 237 2.39 15.01 -22.65
C ALA A 237 2.47 13.77 -21.75
N LEU A 238 1.92 13.82 -20.53
CA LEU A 238 1.87 12.67 -19.63
C LEU A 238 1.13 11.50 -20.26
N LYS A 239 -0.04 11.75 -20.89
CA LYS A 239 -0.84 10.71 -21.54
C LYS A 239 -0.07 10.02 -22.68
N GLN A 240 0.77 10.73 -23.40
CA GLN A 240 1.57 10.19 -24.49
C GLN A 240 2.86 9.52 -24.02
N ALA A 241 3.57 10.14 -23.06
CA ALA A 241 4.88 9.69 -22.63
C ALA A 241 4.83 8.54 -21.61
N PHE A 242 3.94 8.60 -20.62
CA PHE A 242 3.91 7.63 -19.52
C PHE A 242 3.78 6.16 -19.96
N PRO A 243 3.01 5.81 -21.01
CA PRO A 243 2.97 4.45 -21.56
C PRO A 243 4.31 3.91 -22.05
N LEU A 244 5.29 4.76 -22.32
CA LEU A 244 6.63 4.38 -22.76
C LEU A 244 7.56 3.97 -21.60
N CYS A 245 7.17 4.24 -20.36
CA CYS A 245 7.91 3.81 -19.17
C CYS A 245 7.89 2.28 -19.02
N GLU A 246 8.95 1.72 -18.43
CA GLU A 246 9.01 0.30 -18.09
C GLU A 246 7.94 -0.06 -17.04
N ASN A 247 7.38 -1.27 -17.14
CA ASN A 247 6.41 -1.77 -16.17
C ASN A 247 7.11 -2.59 -15.09
N ILE A 248 7.62 -1.91 -14.07
CA ILE A 248 8.43 -2.52 -13.01
C ILE A 248 8.19 -1.84 -11.64
N SER A 249 8.26 -2.62 -10.54
CA SER A 249 8.19 -2.04 -9.20
C SER A 249 9.49 -1.34 -8.80
N ILE A 250 9.39 -0.39 -7.88
CA ILE A 250 10.55 0.33 -7.32
C ILE A 250 11.49 -0.63 -6.57
N ASP A 251 10.93 -1.70 -6.00
CA ASP A 251 11.67 -2.73 -5.30
C ASP A 251 12.69 -3.39 -6.24
N TYR A 252 12.24 -3.92 -7.36
CA TYR A 252 13.10 -4.55 -8.37
C TYR A 252 13.93 -3.55 -9.17
N ALA A 253 13.38 -2.36 -9.42
CA ALA A 253 14.06 -1.38 -10.27
C ALA A 253 15.24 -0.72 -9.57
N VAL A 254 15.09 -0.39 -8.29
CA VAL A 254 16.02 0.44 -7.52
C VAL A 254 16.50 -0.24 -6.25
N ILE A 255 15.57 -0.67 -5.36
CA ILE A 255 15.94 -1.08 -3.99
C ILE A 255 16.86 -2.30 -3.97
N GLU A 256 16.61 -3.29 -4.81
CA GLU A 256 17.47 -4.49 -4.93
C GLU A 256 18.84 -4.19 -5.55
N LYS A 257 18.97 -3.11 -6.34
CA LYS A 257 20.16 -2.79 -7.13
C LYS A 257 21.02 -1.68 -6.54
N ALA A 258 20.42 -0.85 -5.69
CA ALA A 258 21.12 0.30 -5.12
C ALA A 258 22.23 -0.17 -4.16
N ALA A 259 23.44 0.39 -4.33
CA ALA A 259 24.62 0.01 -3.54
C ALA A 259 24.48 0.31 -2.04
N HIS A 260 23.73 1.36 -1.71
CA HIS A 260 23.59 1.86 -0.34
C HIS A 260 22.11 2.12 -0.04
N VAL A 261 21.46 1.14 0.62
CA VAL A 261 20.12 1.27 1.17
C VAL A 261 20.21 1.25 2.68
N SER A 262 19.53 2.17 3.33
CA SER A 262 19.35 2.18 4.77
C SER A 262 17.94 1.73 5.12
N GLY A 263 17.74 1.25 6.34
CA GLY A 263 16.41 0.84 6.80
C GLY A 263 16.19 1.16 8.28
N ILE A 264 14.93 1.27 8.67
CA ILE A 264 14.53 1.32 10.07
C ILE A 264 13.89 -0.01 10.44
N ALA A 265 14.46 -0.72 11.41
CA ALA A 265 13.84 -1.88 12.04
C ALA A 265 12.76 -1.37 13.01
N ALA A 266 11.55 -1.20 12.53
CA ALA A 266 10.50 -0.53 13.26
C ALA A 266 10.01 -1.36 14.47
N GLY A 267 9.65 -0.66 15.54
CA GLY A 267 8.88 -1.24 16.64
C GLY A 267 7.46 -1.58 16.18
N ASP A 268 6.79 -2.43 16.96
CA ASP A 268 5.42 -2.83 16.64
C ASP A 268 4.45 -1.64 16.72
N PHE A 269 4.06 -1.13 15.58
CA PHE A 269 3.01 -0.13 15.46
C PHE A 269 1.67 -0.70 14.96
N GLY A 270 1.51 -2.03 15.03
CA GLY A 270 0.27 -2.71 14.62
C GLY A 270 0.02 -2.63 13.13
N TRP A 271 1.06 -2.83 12.33
CA TRP A 271 0.98 -2.84 10.87
C TRP A 271 0.32 -4.10 10.33
N ASN A 272 -0.55 -3.92 9.34
CA ASN A 272 -1.15 -4.97 8.54
C ASN A 272 -1.39 -4.43 7.12
N ASP A 273 -1.03 -5.20 6.09
CA ASP A 273 -1.26 -4.84 4.69
C ASP A 273 -2.70 -5.05 4.22
N VAL A 274 -3.52 -5.69 5.08
CA VAL A 274 -4.91 -6.05 4.77
C VAL A 274 -4.99 -6.80 3.43
N GLY A 275 -4.25 -7.91 3.32
CA GLY A 275 -4.05 -8.62 2.05
C GLY A 275 -5.27 -9.40 1.54
N SER A 276 -6.23 -9.74 2.41
CA SER A 276 -7.42 -10.55 2.09
C SER A 276 -8.55 -10.31 3.10
N TRP A 277 -9.71 -10.91 2.85
CA TRP A 277 -10.82 -10.92 3.81
C TRP A 277 -10.46 -11.57 5.15
N ASN A 278 -9.59 -12.59 5.15
CA ASN A 278 -9.11 -13.16 6.41
C ASN A 278 -8.31 -12.15 7.24
N ALA A 279 -7.50 -11.30 6.61
CA ALA A 279 -6.80 -10.23 7.32
C ALA A 279 -7.78 -9.19 7.91
N VAL A 280 -8.91 -8.93 7.25
CA VAL A 280 -9.98 -8.09 7.82
C VAL A 280 -10.60 -8.76 9.04
N TYR A 281 -10.93 -10.05 8.95
CA TYR A 281 -11.42 -10.82 10.09
C TYR A 281 -10.49 -10.70 11.30
N GLU A 282 -9.19 -10.89 11.14
CA GLU A 282 -8.19 -10.78 12.21
C GLU A 282 -8.07 -9.36 12.81
N LEU A 283 -8.45 -8.34 12.06
CA LEU A 283 -8.40 -6.95 12.51
C LEU A 283 -9.63 -6.50 13.30
N LEU A 284 -10.77 -7.15 13.14
CA LEU A 284 -12.03 -6.73 13.75
C LEU A 284 -12.29 -7.44 15.09
N PRO A 285 -13.13 -6.88 15.97
CA PRO A 285 -13.53 -7.55 17.20
C PRO A 285 -14.33 -8.83 16.92
N HIS A 286 -14.09 -9.88 17.69
CA HIS A 286 -14.77 -11.16 17.61
C HIS A 286 -15.79 -11.30 18.74
N ASP A 287 -16.88 -12.03 18.50
CA ASP A 287 -17.79 -12.50 19.54
C ASP A 287 -17.17 -13.68 20.33
N ALA A 288 -17.90 -14.21 21.33
CA ALA A 288 -17.45 -15.32 22.17
C ALA A 288 -17.17 -16.61 21.38
N CYS A 289 -17.78 -16.77 20.20
CA CYS A 289 -17.58 -17.92 19.30
C CYS A 289 -16.57 -17.64 18.19
N GLY A 290 -15.86 -16.49 18.25
CA GLY A 290 -14.87 -16.09 17.27
C GLY A 290 -15.48 -15.52 15.97
N ASN A 291 -16.79 -15.24 15.90
CA ASN A 291 -17.37 -14.67 14.69
C ASN A 291 -17.19 -13.14 14.64
N VAL A 292 -17.10 -12.63 13.43
CA VAL A 292 -17.19 -11.20 13.10
C VAL A 292 -18.43 -11.02 12.23
N THR A 293 -19.50 -10.53 12.83
CA THR A 293 -20.81 -10.39 12.17
C THR A 293 -21.49 -9.08 12.59
N ALA A 294 -22.54 -8.68 11.87
CA ALA A 294 -23.38 -7.59 12.33
C ALA A 294 -24.12 -7.98 13.63
N PRO A 295 -24.42 -7.03 14.54
CA PRO A 295 -25.14 -7.31 15.80
C PRO A 295 -26.52 -7.97 15.60
N SER A 296 -27.15 -7.75 14.43
CA SER A 296 -28.45 -8.36 14.07
C SER A 296 -28.34 -9.80 13.57
N SER A 297 -27.15 -10.35 13.39
CA SER A 297 -26.95 -11.71 12.90
C SER A 297 -27.39 -12.75 13.94
N ILE A 298 -27.89 -13.88 13.46
CA ILE A 298 -28.26 -15.05 14.30
C ILE A 298 -27.21 -16.13 14.06
N CYS A 299 -26.46 -16.51 15.10
CA CYS A 299 -25.44 -17.54 15.03
C CYS A 299 -25.78 -18.70 15.98
N LEU A 300 -26.05 -19.89 15.43
CA LEU A 300 -26.30 -21.11 16.15
C LEU A 300 -25.24 -22.15 15.75
N ASP A 301 -24.48 -22.65 16.71
CA ASP A 301 -23.35 -23.58 16.45
C ASP A 301 -22.41 -23.11 15.34
N ALA A 302 -22.20 -21.79 15.28
CA ALA A 302 -21.41 -21.12 14.23
C ALA A 302 -20.13 -20.50 14.84
N HIS A 303 -18.95 -20.82 14.27
CA HIS A 303 -17.66 -20.46 14.84
C HIS A 303 -16.72 -19.86 13.81
N ASN A 304 -15.95 -18.85 14.22
CA ASN A 304 -14.85 -18.23 13.47
C ASN A 304 -15.27 -17.72 12.07
N ASN A 305 -16.50 -17.28 11.89
CA ASN A 305 -16.97 -16.79 10.61
C ASN A 305 -16.78 -15.27 10.48
N PHE A 306 -16.53 -14.81 9.27
CA PHE A 306 -16.57 -13.41 8.88
C PHE A 306 -17.80 -13.15 8.01
N VAL A 307 -18.62 -12.18 8.39
CA VAL A 307 -19.82 -11.79 7.63
C VAL A 307 -19.85 -10.26 7.44
N ASP A 308 -19.72 -9.82 6.20
CA ASP A 308 -19.97 -8.44 5.77
C ASP A 308 -21.21 -8.42 4.86
N ALA A 309 -22.39 -8.35 5.49
CA ALA A 309 -23.68 -8.26 4.82
C ALA A 309 -24.45 -7.07 5.38
N ARG A 310 -24.53 -6.00 4.59
CA ARG A 310 -25.16 -4.74 5.01
C ARG A 310 -26.64 -4.72 4.62
N GLY A 311 -27.49 -4.47 5.62
CA GLY A 311 -28.92 -4.32 5.40
C GLY A 311 -29.71 -5.63 5.24
N LYS A 312 -29.08 -6.78 5.52
CA LYS A 312 -29.75 -8.11 5.55
C LYS A 312 -29.54 -8.77 6.90
N LEU A 313 -30.54 -9.49 7.36
CA LEU A 313 -30.38 -10.45 8.44
C LEU A 313 -29.59 -11.65 7.91
N VAL A 314 -28.52 -12.02 8.60
CA VAL A 314 -27.75 -13.23 8.29
C VAL A 314 -27.93 -14.22 9.43
N ALA A 315 -28.35 -15.45 9.10
CA ALA A 315 -28.42 -16.56 10.02
C ALA A 315 -27.32 -17.59 9.64
N LEU A 316 -26.50 -17.96 10.60
CA LEU A 316 -25.47 -18.99 10.48
C LEU A 316 -25.86 -20.16 11.37
N LEU A 317 -25.95 -21.36 10.82
CA LEU A 317 -26.33 -22.58 11.56
C LEU A 317 -25.32 -23.70 11.25
N GLY A 318 -24.61 -24.17 12.26
CA GLY A 318 -23.74 -25.35 12.18
C GLY A 318 -22.52 -25.16 11.24
N VAL A 319 -22.08 -23.91 11.02
CA VAL A 319 -20.99 -23.59 10.08
C VAL A 319 -19.78 -22.96 10.78
N ARG A 320 -18.61 -23.14 10.19
CA ARG A 320 -17.35 -22.61 10.74
C ARG A 320 -16.40 -22.16 9.65
N ASP A 321 -15.51 -21.22 10.04
CA ASP A 321 -14.37 -20.78 9.23
C ASP A 321 -14.76 -20.25 7.84
N LEU A 322 -15.91 -19.57 7.73
CA LEU A 322 -16.42 -19.00 6.48
C LEU A 322 -16.16 -17.50 6.38
N ILE A 323 -16.04 -17.06 5.15
CA ILE A 323 -16.16 -15.67 4.72
C ILE A 323 -17.45 -15.55 3.92
N VAL A 324 -18.34 -14.65 4.36
CA VAL A 324 -19.58 -14.31 3.67
C VAL A 324 -19.58 -12.81 3.43
N VAL A 325 -19.55 -12.39 2.16
CA VAL A 325 -19.57 -10.97 1.78
C VAL A 325 -20.69 -10.74 0.78
N ASP A 326 -21.65 -9.92 1.18
CA ASP A 326 -22.82 -9.59 0.39
C ASP A 326 -22.74 -8.18 -0.18
N THR A 327 -23.13 -8.06 -1.45
CA THR A 327 -23.37 -6.79 -2.14
C THR A 327 -24.72 -6.88 -2.86
N PRO A 328 -25.31 -5.76 -3.33
CA PRO A 328 -26.60 -5.82 -4.02
C PRO A 328 -26.63 -6.74 -5.25
N ASP A 329 -25.47 -6.98 -5.87
CA ASP A 329 -25.31 -7.67 -7.17
C ASP A 329 -24.53 -8.99 -7.09
N ALA A 330 -23.93 -9.31 -5.93
CA ALA A 330 -23.12 -10.52 -5.78
C ALA A 330 -22.97 -10.94 -4.31
N LEU A 331 -22.91 -12.25 -4.10
CA LEU A 331 -22.62 -12.87 -2.81
C LEU A 331 -21.36 -13.74 -2.94
N LEU A 332 -20.37 -13.51 -2.08
CA LEU A 332 -19.23 -14.40 -1.90
C LEU A 332 -19.44 -15.27 -0.67
N VAL A 333 -19.27 -16.58 -0.83
CA VAL A 333 -19.08 -17.54 0.26
C VAL A 333 -17.77 -18.28 0.00
N ALA A 334 -16.85 -18.25 0.94
CA ALA A 334 -15.54 -18.90 0.81
C ALA A 334 -15.08 -19.44 2.17
N ALA A 335 -14.23 -20.47 2.18
CA ALA A 335 -13.50 -20.85 3.36
C ALA A 335 -12.43 -19.77 3.68
N ARG A 336 -12.15 -19.54 4.96
CA ARG A 336 -11.23 -18.47 5.39
C ARG A 336 -9.78 -18.71 4.92
N ASP A 337 -9.34 -19.95 4.90
CA ASP A 337 -8.01 -20.34 4.39
C ASP A 337 -7.87 -20.14 2.88
N GLU A 338 -8.98 -20.08 2.13
CA GLU A 338 -9.02 -19.81 0.68
C GLU A 338 -9.13 -18.30 0.34
N ALA A 339 -9.12 -17.41 1.32
CA ALA A 339 -9.31 -15.96 1.14
C ALA A 339 -8.36 -15.32 0.13
N GLN A 340 -7.14 -15.83 0.00
CA GLN A 340 -6.15 -15.34 -0.96
C GLN A 340 -6.55 -15.64 -2.42
N ARG A 341 -7.33 -16.70 -2.64
CA ARG A 341 -7.77 -17.15 -3.97
C ARG A 341 -8.99 -16.41 -4.52
N VAL A 342 -9.62 -15.54 -3.74
CA VAL A 342 -10.78 -14.73 -4.19
C VAL A 342 -10.47 -13.97 -5.50
N GLY A 343 -9.22 -13.57 -5.74
CA GLY A 343 -8.80 -12.96 -7.00
C GLY A 343 -8.97 -13.85 -8.24
N GLU A 344 -9.07 -15.20 -8.09
CA GLU A 344 -9.33 -16.14 -9.19
C GLU A 344 -10.78 -16.01 -9.70
N ILE A 345 -11.72 -15.66 -8.79
CA ILE A 345 -13.11 -15.39 -9.17
C ILE A 345 -13.18 -14.20 -10.12
N VAL A 346 -12.39 -13.13 -9.85
CA VAL A 346 -12.31 -11.96 -10.74
C VAL A 346 -11.79 -12.35 -12.11
N LYS A 347 -10.75 -13.20 -12.19
CA LYS A 347 -10.24 -13.71 -13.48
C LYS A 347 -11.30 -14.57 -14.22
N ALA A 348 -12.09 -15.35 -13.47
CA ALA A 348 -13.18 -16.15 -14.06
C ALA A 348 -14.31 -15.25 -14.60
N LEU A 349 -14.65 -14.15 -13.90
CA LEU A 349 -15.60 -13.16 -14.37
C LEU A 349 -15.10 -12.43 -15.63
N GLU A 350 -13.81 -12.07 -15.67
CA GLU A 350 -13.16 -11.49 -16.86
C GLU A 350 -13.29 -12.42 -18.09
N LYS A 351 -13.02 -13.74 -17.91
CA LYS A 351 -13.19 -14.74 -18.98
C LYS A 351 -14.64 -14.91 -19.44
N ARG A 352 -15.61 -14.66 -18.55
CA ARG A 352 -17.05 -14.73 -18.85
C ARG A 352 -17.63 -13.39 -19.31
N GLU A 353 -16.78 -12.38 -19.51
CA GLU A 353 -17.16 -11.03 -19.93
C GLU A 353 -18.17 -10.34 -19.01
N ARG A 354 -18.26 -10.77 -17.74
CA ARG A 354 -19.12 -10.17 -16.72
C ARG A 354 -18.51 -8.87 -16.21
N HIS A 355 -18.44 -7.87 -17.10
CA HIS A 355 -17.88 -6.54 -16.80
C HIS A 355 -18.70 -5.74 -15.80
N ASP A 356 -19.98 -6.06 -15.63
CA ASP A 356 -20.91 -5.52 -14.65
C ASP A 356 -20.48 -5.82 -13.20
N LEU A 357 -19.76 -6.93 -12.99
CA LEU A 357 -19.29 -7.41 -11.68
C LEU A 357 -17.79 -7.12 -11.42
N LEU A 358 -17.15 -6.33 -12.28
CA LEU A 358 -15.69 -6.04 -12.20
C LEU A 358 -15.34 -4.64 -11.71
#